data_434e5fd81bb1d4c33a3bdbcd6cb561ae
#
_entry.id   434e5fd81bb1d4c33a3bdbcd6cb561ae
#
_cell.length_a   1.000
_cell.length_b   1.000
_cell.length_c   1.000
_cell.angle_alpha   90.00
_cell.angle_beta   90.00
_cell.angle_gamma   90.00
#
_symmetry.space_group_name_H-M   'P 1'
#
loop_
_entity.id
_entity.type
_entity.pdbx_description
1 polymer ?
#
loop_
_entity_poly.entity_id
_entity_poly.type
_entity_poly.pdbx_seq_one_letter_code
_entity_poly.pdbx_strand_id
1 'polypeptide(L)'
;TVFDGFTWLLFGKDSLGNAKFDIRPLDADGNMINNLEISVESLIRVDDEEYALKKTQKQVWRKKRGTDTTEFQGNVNEFEINGYPKSEKEFKAFIARIVDENIFNLVTNPNAFNALPWKEQREILMKFVGVMSDAEIALTYGDKYSLLIPELKIASTDDILKKYTKAKNTLNKQMTEIPARIDELSKQIVSVDVGALEVQKAAKQAELKRAEDSLSRGTD
;
A
#
# COMPACT_ATOMS: atom_id res chain seq x y z
N THR A 1 19.73 0.77 30.62
CA THR A 1 20.82 1.74 30.43
C THR A 1 20.30 3.17 30.49
N VAL A 2 21.19 4.17 30.57
CA VAL A 2 20.81 5.60 30.49
C VAL A 2 20.12 5.89 29.16
N PHE A 3 20.60 5.28 28.09
CA PHE A 3 20.01 5.43 26.75
C PHE A 3 18.60 4.81 26.66
N ASP A 4 18.34 3.68 27.32
CA ASP A 4 16.98 3.13 27.41
C ASP A 4 16.03 4.07 28.15
N GLY A 5 16.51 4.73 29.22
CA GLY A 5 15.74 5.76 29.91
C GLY A 5 15.39 6.93 28.99
N PHE A 6 16.33 7.37 28.18
CA PHE A 6 16.11 8.47 27.23
C PHE A 6 15.12 8.08 26.11
N THR A 7 15.28 6.92 25.50
CA THR A 7 14.32 6.43 24.49
C THR A 7 12.95 6.14 25.05
N TRP A 8 12.88 5.67 26.32
CA TRP A 8 11.61 5.50 27.03
C TRP A 8 10.92 6.85 27.31
N LEU A 9 11.69 7.87 27.67
CA LEU A 9 11.15 9.23 27.85
C LEU A 9 10.53 9.75 26.56
N LEU A 10 11.25 9.68 25.45
CA LEU A 10 10.82 10.26 24.18
C LEU A 10 9.71 9.44 23.50
N PHE A 11 9.89 8.13 23.39
CA PHE A 11 9.08 7.26 22.54
C PHE A 11 8.32 6.16 23.30
N GLY A 12 8.63 5.97 24.59
CA GLY A 12 8.02 4.89 25.39
C GLY A 12 8.58 3.50 25.08
N LYS A 13 9.77 3.42 24.46
CA LYS A 13 10.43 2.19 24.03
C LYS A 13 11.85 2.13 24.62
N ASP A 14 12.41 0.91 24.68
CA ASP A 14 13.83 0.74 24.97
C ASP A 14 14.71 1.16 23.76
N SER A 15 16.01 1.11 23.93
CA SER A 15 16.99 1.44 22.88
C SER A 15 16.97 0.49 21.66
N LEU A 16 16.31 -0.67 21.78
CA LEU A 16 16.13 -1.65 20.72
C LEU A 16 14.77 -1.51 20.00
N GLY A 17 13.93 -0.56 20.47
CA GLY A 17 12.61 -0.29 19.89
C GLY A 17 11.48 -1.12 20.49
N ASN A 18 11.71 -1.88 21.59
CA ASN A 18 10.67 -2.66 22.23
C ASN A 18 9.81 -1.77 23.13
N ALA A 19 8.50 -1.77 22.91
CA ALA A 19 7.54 -1.05 23.75
C ALA A 19 7.18 -1.82 25.03
N LYS A 20 7.39 -3.14 25.03
CA LYS A 20 7.13 -4.01 26.17
C LYS A 20 8.46 -4.43 26.79
N PHE A 21 8.95 -3.66 27.72
CA PHE A 21 10.13 -4.00 28.51
C PHE A 21 9.92 -3.58 29.95
N ASP A 22 10.64 -4.23 30.85
CA ASP A 22 10.54 -3.97 32.28
C ASP A 22 11.46 -2.82 32.67
N ILE A 23 10.86 -1.73 33.17
CA ILE A 23 11.60 -0.57 33.66
C ILE A 23 11.78 -0.58 35.18
N ARG A 24 11.13 -1.53 35.86
CA ARG A 24 11.19 -1.60 37.33
C ARG A 24 12.44 -2.33 37.78
N PRO A 25 13.11 -1.81 38.81
CA PRO A 25 14.22 -2.51 39.43
C PRO A 25 13.72 -3.78 40.09
N LEU A 26 14.60 -4.78 40.16
CA LEU A 26 14.40 -6.02 40.91
C LEU A 26 15.06 -5.92 42.24
N ASP A 27 14.48 -6.60 43.26
CA ASP A 27 15.11 -6.81 44.57
C ASP A 27 16.22 -7.88 44.48
N ALA A 28 16.85 -8.19 45.61
CA ALA A 28 17.92 -9.18 45.66
C ALA A 28 17.47 -10.61 45.30
N ASP A 29 16.18 -10.90 45.40
CA ASP A 29 15.57 -12.19 45.09
C ASP A 29 15.02 -12.27 43.66
N GLY A 30 15.20 -11.19 42.89
CA GLY A 30 14.74 -11.10 41.47
C GLY A 30 13.27 -10.74 41.31
N ASN A 31 12.58 -10.26 42.35
CA ASN A 31 11.20 -9.81 42.28
C ASN A 31 11.12 -8.31 41.98
N MET A 32 10.09 -7.90 41.26
CA MET A 32 9.85 -6.47 40.99
C MET A 32 9.55 -5.69 42.27
N ILE A 33 10.22 -4.56 42.45
CA ILE A 33 9.93 -3.64 43.55
C ILE A 33 8.65 -2.88 43.23
N ASN A 34 7.59 -3.15 44.01
CA ASN A 34 6.29 -2.51 43.86
C ASN A 34 6.23 -1.15 44.59
N ASN A 35 5.24 -0.33 44.20
CA ASN A 35 4.97 1.02 44.75
C ASN A 35 6.13 2.01 44.58
N LEU A 36 7.05 1.75 43.65
CA LEU A 36 8.12 2.66 43.32
C LEU A 36 7.72 3.55 42.15
N GLU A 37 7.84 4.87 42.30
CA GLU A 37 7.74 5.79 41.18
C GLU A 37 9.02 5.72 40.35
N ILE A 38 8.86 5.56 39.05
CA ILE A 38 9.98 5.56 38.11
C ILE A 38 9.88 6.83 37.29
N SER A 39 10.89 7.66 37.36
CA SER A 39 10.94 8.94 36.68
C SER A 39 12.22 9.06 35.84
N VAL A 40 12.05 9.57 34.62
CA VAL A 40 13.16 10.01 33.77
C VAL A 40 12.95 11.47 33.44
N GLU A 41 13.98 12.26 33.67
CA GLU A 41 14.02 13.68 33.35
C GLU A 41 15.23 13.96 32.47
N SER A 42 15.06 14.80 31.44
CA SER A 42 16.13 15.20 30.54
C SER A 42 15.97 16.66 30.14
N LEU A 43 17.06 17.37 30.07
CA LEU A 43 17.15 18.69 29.46
C LEU A 43 17.68 18.52 28.05
N ILE A 44 16.91 18.92 27.07
CA ILE A 44 17.27 18.87 25.65
C ILE A 44 17.34 20.28 25.10
N ARG A 45 18.29 20.52 24.18
CA ARG A 45 18.40 21.76 23.44
C ARG A 45 18.06 21.53 21.96
N VAL A 46 17.15 22.32 21.45
CA VAL A 46 16.72 22.28 20.05
C VAL A 46 16.67 23.70 19.52
N ASP A 47 17.44 24.01 18.48
CA ASP A 47 17.50 25.34 17.85
C ASP A 47 17.70 26.47 18.86
N ASP A 48 18.67 26.31 19.79
CA ASP A 48 19.02 27.23 20.90
C ASP A 48 17.95 27.38 22.01
N GLU A 49 16.83 26.70 21.92
CA GLU A 49 15.84 26.63 23.02
C GLU A 49 16.04 25.38 23.87
N GLU A 50 15.93 25.54 25.19
CA GLU A 50 16.04 24.44 26.14
C GLU A 50 14.66 23.97 26.63
N TYR A 51 14.48 22.66 26.64
CA TYR A 51 13.25 22.03 27.10
C TYR A 51 13.57 20.98 28.17
N ALA A 52 12.97 21.14 29.36
CA ALA A 52 12.98 20.12 30.39
C ALA A 52 11.81 19.16 30.15
N LEU A 53 12.13 17.92 29.87
CA LEU A 53 11.16 16.84 29.65
C LEU A 53 11.18 15.89 30.82
N LYS A 54 9.98 15.49 31.31
CA LYS A 54 9.87 14.50 32.38
C LYS A 54 8.75 13.54 32.09
N LYS A 55 9.02 12.26 32.36
CA LYS A 55 8.04 11.19 32.34
C LYS A 55 8.13 10.38 33.60
N THR A 56 7.00 10.21 34.29
CA THR A 56 6.91 9.45 35.53
C THR A 56 5.91 8.32 35.38
N GLN A 57 6.28 7.10 35.73
CA GLN A 57 5.37 5.96 35.81
C GLN A 57 5.05 5.62 37.24
N LYS A 58 3.76 5.51 37.54
CA LYS A 58 3.21 5.14 38.85
C LYS A 58 2.36 3.89 38.72
N GLN A 59 2.40 3.03 39.76
CA GLN A 59 1.47 1.92 39.86
C GLN A 59 0.17 2.38 40.51
N VAL A 60 -0.95 1.96 39.92
CA VAL A 60 -2.28 2.21 40.46
C VAL A 60 -2.75 0.95 41.19
N TRP A 61 -2.99 1.09 42.51
CA TRP A 61 -3.52 0.04 43.36
C TRP A 61 -4.90 0.45 43.86
N ARG A 62 -5.87 -0.43 43.77
CA ARG A 62 -7.21 -0.20 44.31
C ARG A 62 -7.56 -1.24 45.38
N LYS A 63 -8.17 -0.78 46.47
CA LYS A 63 -8.71 -1.65 47.50
C LYS A 63 -9.95 -2.37 46.97
N LYS A 64 -9.99 -3.68 47.05
CA LYS A 64 -11.15 -4.48 46.64
C LYS A 64 -12.30 -4.23 47.64
N ARG A 65 -13.50 -3.97 47.06
CA ARG A 65 -14.68 -3.68 47.88
C ARG A 65 -15.01 -4.83 48.82
N GLY A 66 -15.05 -4.57 50.14
CA GLY A 66 -15.34 -5.58 51.17
C GLY A 66 -14.16 -6.44 51.64
N THR A 67 -12.94 -6.12 51.26
CA THR A 67 -11.71 -6.78 51.73
C THR A 67 -10.63 -5.74 52.05
N ASP A 68 -9.64 -6.14 52.86
CA ASP A 68 -8.47 -5.30 53.11
C ASP A 68 -7.32 -5.50 52.12
N THR A 69 -7.56 -6.28 51.07
CA THR A 69 -6.56 -6.54 50.04
C THR A 69 -6.59 -5.45 48.94
N THR A 70 -5.41 -5.00 48.52
CA THR A 70 -5.24 -4.09 47.39
C THR A 70 -4.87 -4.90 46.14
N GLU A 71 -5.50 -4.58 45.01
CA GLU A 71 -5.21 -5.22 43.74
C GLU A 71 -4.53 -4.21 42.81
N PHE A 72 -3.52 -4.67 42.07
CA PHE A 72 -2.86 -3.89 41.03
C PHE A 72 -3.80 -3.69 39.84
N GLN A 73 -4.00 -2.43 39.42
CA GLN A 73 -4.90 -2.04 38.35
C GLN A 73 -4.16 -1.64 37.07
N GLY A 74 -2.83 -1.48 37.14
CA GLY A 74 -2.02 -1.08 36.01
C GLY A 74 -1.04 0.04 36.30
N ASN A 75 -0.33 0.48 35.31
CA ASN A 75 0.59 1.61 35.36
C ASN A 75 -0.04 2.84 34.71
N VAL A 76 0.20 4.01 35.28
CA VAL A 76 -0.17 5.32 34.70
C VAL A 76 1.11 6.10 34.48
N ASN A 77 1.20 6.72 33.30
CA ASN A 77 2.30 7.62 32.96
C ASN A 77 1.85 9.07 33.06
N GLU A 78 2.65 9.89 33.71
CA GLU A 78 2.52 11.33 33.81
C GLU A 78 3.63 11.97 32.97
N PHE A 79 3.32 13.07 32.30
CA PHE A 79 4.24 13.76 31.40
C PHE A 79 4.31 15.25 31.76
N GLU A 80 5.50 15.82 31.71
CA GLU A 80 5.73 17.24 31.92
C GLU A 80 6.68 17.80 30.85
N ILE A 81 6.40 19.04 30.43
CA ILE A 81 7.28 19.86 29.57
C ILE A 81 7.53 21.17 30.29
N ASN A 82 8.78 21.49 30.59
CA ASN A 82 9.18 22.68 31.33
C ASN A 82 8.44 22.84 32.70
N GLY A 83 8.19 21.71 33.38
CA GLY A 83 7.44 21.67 34.63
C GLY A 83 5.92 21.76 34.51
N TYR A 84 5.39 21.88 33.28
CA TYR A 84 3.94 21.91 33.05
C TYR A 84 3.41 20.53 32.70
N PRO A 85 2.41 20.01 33.44
CA PRO A 85 1.76 18.74 33.11
C PRO A 85 1.16 18.74 31.70
N LYS A 86 1.35 17.63 30.99
CA LYS A 86 0.82 17.41 29.64
C LYS A 86 0.13 16.06 29.55
N SER A 87 -0.89 15.98 28.69
CA SER A 87 -1.44 14.69 28.30
C SER A 87 -0.44 13.92 27.44
N GLU A 88 -0.54 12.60 27.40
CA GLU A 88 0.30 11.74 26.56
C GLU A 88 0.26 12.18 25.08
N LYS A 89 -0.92 12.56 24.58
CA LYS A 89 -1.11 13.03 23.22
C LYS A 89 -0.34 14.32 22.93
N GLU A 90 -0.41 15.29 23.83
CA GLU A 90 0.31 16.57 23.70
C GLU A 90 1.82 16.37 23.79
N PHE A 91 2.27 15.52 24.71
CA PHE A 91 3.68 15.19 24.85
C PHE A 91 4.24 14.53 23.60
N LYS A 92 3.56 13.49 23.07
CA LYS A 92 3.94 12.82 21.83
C LYS A 92 3.94 13.76 20.63
N ALA A 93 2.94 14.65 20.53
CA ALA A 93 2.89 15.65 19.46
C ALA A 93 4.05 16.65 19.56
N PHE A 94 4.44 17.03 20.77
CA PHE A 94 5.59 17.90 20.98
C PHE A 94 6.90 17.20 20.54
N ILE A 95 7.13 15.96 20.95
CA ILE A 95 8.31 15.20 20.53
C ILE A 95 8.36 15.01 19.03
N ALA A 96 7.23 14.67 18.38
CA ALA A 96 7.16 14.49 16.94
C ALA A 96 7.48 15.77 16.13
N ARG A 97 7.31 16.95 16.72
CA ARG A 97 7.75 18.22 16.11
C ARG A 97 9.26 18.42 16.18
N ILE A 98 9.92 17.86 17.18
CA ILE A 98 11.36 17.97 17.40
C ILE A 98 12.11 16.94 16.57
N VAL A 99 11.67 15.68 16.63
CA VAL A 99 12.36 14.58 15.96
C VAL A 99 11.37 13.48 15.56
N ASP A 100 11.52 12.97 14.32
CA ASP A 100 10.85 11.75 13.88
C ASP A 100 11.55 10.54 14.51
N GLU A 101 10.77 9.60 15.05
CA GLU A 101 11.26 8.40 15.73
C GLU A 101 12.13 7.54 14.82
N ASN A 102 11.76 7.38 13.53
CA ASN A 102 12.51 6.56 12.59
C ASN A 102 13.85 7.20 12.28
N ILE A 103 13.88 8.53 12.09
CA ILE A 103 15.12 9.26 11.87
C ILE A 103 16.02 9.16 13.10
N PHE A 104 15.45 9.34 14.30
CA PHE A 104 16.20 9.19 15.55
C PHE A 104 16.84 7.80 15.65
N ASN A 105 16.06 6.74 15.42
CA ASN A 105 16.58 5.36 15.43
C ASN A 105 17.69 5.13 14.40
N LEU A 106 17.54 5.66 13.18
CA LEU A 106 18.56 5.51 12.15
C LEU A 106 19.89 6.18 12.51
N VAL A 107 19.84 7.30 13.22
CA VAL A 107 21.04 8.05 13.62
C VAL A 107 21.71 7.46 14.87
N THR A 108 20.91 6.96 15.80
CA THR A 108 21.41 6.53 17.11
C THR A 108 21.69 5.03 17.22
N ASN A 109 21.04 4.22 16.41
CA ASN A 109 21.23 2.76 16.38
C ASN A 109 21.92 2.32 15.09
N PRO A 110 23.20 1.92 15.12
CA PRO A 110 23.95 1.54 13.92
C PRO A 110 23.35 0.31 13.19
N ASN A 111 22.55 -0.50 13.88
CA ASN A 111 21.89 -1.66 13.28
C ASN A 111 20.49 -1.35 12.74
N ALA A 112 19.92 -0.17 13.01
CA ALA A 112 18.55 0.16 12.63
C ALA A 112 18.34 0.08 11.11
N PHE A 113 19.26 0.61 10.32
CA PHE A 113 19.18 0.56 8.87
C PHE A 113 19.18 -0.89 8.35
N ASN A 114 20.07 -1.73 8.87
CA ASN A 114 20.20 -3.13 8.44
C ASN A 114 19.02 -4.01 8.86
N ALA A 115 18.31 -3.63 9.92
CA ALA A 115 17.12 -4.33 10.39
C ALA A 115 15.85 -4.02 9.57
N LEU A 116 15.87 -2.94 8.76
CA LEU A 116 14.74 -2.57 7.92
C LEU A 116 14.54 -3.53 6.75
N PRO A 117 13.30 -3.76 6.31
CA PRO A 117 13.02 -4.43 5.05
C PRO A 117 13.75 -3.73 3.88
N TRP A 118 14.23 -4.50 2.90
CA TRP A 118 15.01 -3.96 1.77
C TRP A 118 14.34 -2.81 1.01
N LYS A 119 13.00 -2.80 0.96
CA LYS A 119 12.23 -1.71 0.31
C LYS A 119 12.41 -0.38 1.04
N GLU A 120 12.32 -0.41 2.37
CA GLU A 120 12.51 0.78 3.21
C GLU A 120 13.97 1.25 3.19
N GLN A 121 14.94 0.31 3.23
CA GLN A 121 16.36 0.65 3.05
C GLN A 121 16.57 1.35 1.71
N ARG A 122 15.98 0.83 0.63
CA ARG A 122 16.06 1.44 -0.70
C ARG A 122 15.46 2.85 -0.72
N GLU A 123 14.29 3.06 -0.13
CA GLU A 123 13.65 4.38 -0.06
C GLU A 123 14.52 5.41 0.66
N ILE A 124 15.13 5.02 1.78
CA ILE A 124 16.04 5.87 2.54
C ILE A 124 17.24 6.25 1.68
N LEU A 125 17.91 5.28 1.06
CA LEU A 125 19.07 5.53 0.20
C LEU A 125 18.71 6.43 -1.00
N MET A 126 17.54 6.20 -1.61
CA MET A 126 17.10 6.99 -2.76
C MET A 126 16.86 8.47 -2.40
N LYS A 127 16.45 8.76 -1.15
CA LYS A 127 16.34 10.16 -0.66
C LYS A 127 17.68 10.90 -0.64
N PHE A 128 18.79 10.19 -0.41
CA PHE A 128 20.13 10.78 -0.38
C PHE A 128 20.78 10.91 -1.77
N VAL A 129 20.50 9.99 -2.67
CA VAL A 129 21.15 9.93 -4.00
C VAL A 129 20.47 10.89 -5.00
N GLY A 130 19.27 11.33 -4.72
CA GLY A 130 18.42 12.04 -5.70
C GLY A 130 17.85 11.06 -6.73
N VAL A 131 16.54 10.96 -6.80
CA VAL A 131 15.87 9.98 -7.65
C VAL A 131 15.62 10.58 -9.02
N MET A 132 16.20 9.98 -10.04
CA MET A 132 15.67 10.16 -11.40
C MET A 132 14.26 9.56 -11.44
N SER A 133 13.31 10.28 -12.01
CA SER A 133 11.98 9.75 -12.24
C SER A 133 12.02 8.58 -13.24
N ASP A 134 11.04 7.68 -13.17
CA ASP A 134 10.94 6.56 -14.12
C ASP A 134 10.91 7.05 -15.59
N ALA A 135 10.34 8.23 -15.82
CA ALA A 135 10.34 8.87 -17.13
C ALA A 135 11.74 9.33 -17.58
N GLU A 136 12.54 9.88 -16.68
CA GLU A 136 13.95 10.27 -16.95
C GLU A 136 14.81 9.02 -17.18
N ILE A 137 14.61 7.97 -16.39
CA ILE A 137 15.26 6.67 -16.60
C ILE A 137 14.92 6.12 -17.97
N ALA A 138 13.63 6.13 -18.37
CA ALA A 138 13.21 5.67 -19.69
C ALA A 138 13.89 6.42 -20.84
N LEU A 139 14.13 7.73 -20.68
CA LEU A 139 14.85 8.54 -21.67
C LEU A 139 16.32 8.08 -21.82
N THR A 140 16.98 7.65 -20.75
CA THR A 140 18.39 7.20 -20.82
C THR A 140 18.55 5.88 -21.56
N TYR A 141 17.49 5.05 -21.63
CA TYR A 141 17.51 3.75 -22.35
C TYR A 141 17.17 3.84 -23.85
N GLY A 142 16.92 5.05 -24.35
CA GLY A 142 16.74 5.33 -25.79
C GLY A 142 15.29 5.19 -26.27
N ASP A 143 15.13 5.36 -27.60
CA ASP A 143 13.82 5.53 -28.25
C ASP A 143 12.83 4.37 -28.07
N LYS A 144 13.31 3.17 -27.73
CA LYS A 144 12.46 2.01 -27.44
C LYS A 144 11.39 2.29 -26.37
N TYR A 145 11.73 3.14 -25.42
CA TYR A 145 10.91 3.42 -24.23
C TYR A 145 10.16 4.74 -24.34
N SER A 146 10.33 5.47 -25.44
CA SER A 146 9.70 6.77 -25.67
C SER A 146 8.17 6.72 -25.55
N LEU A 147 7.56 5.60 -25.98
CA LEU A 147 6.12 5.37 -25.88
C LEU A 147 5.60 5.22 -24.44
N LEU A 148 6.48 4.87 -23.47
CA LEU A 148 6.11 4.74 -22.07
C LEU A 148 6.16 6.07 -21.32
N ILE A 149 6.92 7.05 -21.81
CA ILE A 149 7.16 8.32 -21.12
C ILE A 149 5.87 9.06 -20.74
N PRO A 150 4.86 9.17 -21.64
CA PRO A 150 3.60 9.83 -21.30
C PRO A 150 2.84 9.12 -20.17
N GLU A 151 2.88 7.77 -20.13
CA GLU A 151 2.22 6.98 -19.09
C GLU A 151 2.99 7.04 -17.76
N LEU A 152 4.33 7.01 -17.80
CA LEU A 152 5.18 7.11 -16.60
C LEU A 152 5.08 8.46 -15.88
N LYS A 153 4.61 9.50 -16.56
CA LYS A 153 4.31 10.81 -15.94
C LYS A 153 3.02 10.80 -15.12
N ILE A 154 2.15 9.82 -15.35
CA ILE A 154 0.80 9.78 -14.78
C ILE A 154 0.63 8.61 -13.80
N ALA A 155 1.31 7.50 -14.06
CA ALA A 155 1.14 6.25 -13.31
C ALA A 155 2.49 5.60 -12.99
N SER A 156 2.52 4.78 -11.92
CA SER A 156 3.70 4.00 -11.57
C SER A 156 3.96 2.88 -12.60
N THR A 157 5.21 2.42 -12.69
CA THR A 157 5.59 1.25 -13.50
C THR A 157 4.75 0.01 -13.17
N ASP A 158 4.41 -0.20 -11.90
CA ASP A 158 3.57 -1.32 -11.45
C ASP A 158 2.14 -1.20 -11.97
N ASP A 159 1.56 -0.01 -11.99
CA ASP A 159 0.20 0.21 -12.48
C ASP A 159 0.12 0.07 -13.99
N ILE A 160 1.13 0.54 -14.70
CA ILE A 160 1.28 0.35 -16.14
C ILE A 160 1.38 -1.15 -16.46
N LEU A 161 2.20 -1.89 -15.72
CA LEU A 161 2.35 -3.33 -15.88
C LEU A 161 1.02 -4.07 -15.65
N LYS A 162 0.29 -3.72 -14.58
CA LYS A 162 -1.05 -4.28 -14.29
C LYS A 162 -2.04 -4.01 -15.42
N LYS A 163 -2.06 -2.77 -15.94
CA LYS A 163 -2.92 -2.35 -17.06
C LYS A 163 -2.69 -3.23 -18.29
N TYR A 164 -1.44 -3.35 -18.71
CA TYR A 164 -1.10 -4.13 -19.89
C TYR A 164 -1.23 -5.64 -19.69
N THR A 165 -0.96 -6.15 -18.49
CA THR A 165 -1.22 -7.56 -18.17
C THR A 165 -2.71 -7.89 -18.24
N LYS A 166 -3.58 -7.01 -17.73
CA LYS A 166 -5.04 -7.17 -17.85
C LYS A 166 -5.49 -7.14 -19.30
N ALA A 167 -4.99 -6.18 -20.08
CA ALA A 167 -5.31 -6.07 -21.51
C ALA A 167 -4.88 -7.32 -22.29
N LYS A 168 -3.64 -7.80 -22.07
CA LYS A 168 -3.12 -9.03 -22.64
C LYS A 168 -4.02 -10.24 -22.33
N ASN A 169 -4.42 -10.40 -21.07
CA ASN A 169 -5.28 -11.51 -20.65
C ASN A 169 -6.66 -11.45 -21.33
N THR A 170 -7.22 -10.25 -21.47
CA THR A 170 -8.49 -10.05 -22.17
C THR A 170 -8.38 -10.41 -23.65
N LEU A 171 -7.32 -9.95 -24.32
CA LEU A 171 -7.06 -10.27 -25.72
C LEU A 171 -6.84 -11.77 -25.93
N ASN A 172 -6.05 -12.41 -25.06
CA ASN A 172 -5.83 -13.84 -25.12
C ASN A 172 -7.16 -14.63 -25.00
N LYS A 173 -8.04 -14.21 -24.07
CA LYS A 173 -9.38 -14.82 -23.95
C LYS A 173 -10.19 -14.66 -25.22
N GLN A 174 -10.23 -13.46 -25.80
CA GLN A 174 -10.91 -13.21 -27.08
C GLN A 174 -10.32 -14.07 -28.21
N MET A 175 -8.99 -14.18 -28.29
CA MET A 175 -8.35 -15.05 -29.27
C MET A 175 -8.72 -16.52 -29.15
N THR A 176 -8.88 -17.03 -27.93
CA THR A 176 -9.32 -18.43 -27.71
C THR A 176 -10.78 -18.66 -28.08
N GLU A 177 -11.63 -17.62 -28.03
CA GLU A 177 -13.04 -17.68 -28.40
C GLU A 177 -13.26 -17.58 -29.92
N ILE A 178 -12.34 -16.99 -30.71
CA ILE A 178 -12.46 -16.79 -32.14
C ILE A 178 -12.69 -18.09 -32.93
N PRO A 179 -11.92 -19.19 -32.73
CA PRO A 179 -12.13 -20.42 -33.49
C PRO A 179 -13.55 -21.00 -33.29
N ALA A 180 -14.09 -20.98 -32.09
CA ALA A 180 -15.44 -21.45 -31.80
C ALA A 180 -16.50 -20.58 -32.49
N ARG A 181 -16.31 -19.25 -32.54
CA ARG A 181 -17.20 -18.33 -33.27
C ARG A 181 -17.13 -18.52 -34.77
N ILE A 182 -15.94 -18.78 -35.30
CA ILE A 182 -15.77 -19.10 -36.74
C ILE A 182 -16.52 -20.40 -37.07
N ASP A 183 -16.39 -21.44 -36.28
CA ASP A 183 -17.08 -22.72 -36.45
C ASP A 183 -18.60 -22.56 -36.43
N GLU A 184 -19.11 -21.79 -35.46
CA GLU A 184 -20.53 -21.46 -35.35
C GLU A 184 -21.05 -20.72 -36.56
N LEU A 185 -20.36 -19.66 -36.97
CA LEU A 185 -20.74 -18.89 -38.16
C LEU A 185 -20.64 -19.73 -39.46
N SER A 186 -19.63 -20.59 -39.58
CA SER A 186 -19.46 -21.49 -40.72
C SER A 186 -20.63 -22.48 -40.85
N LYS A 187 -21.20 -22.94 -39.73
CA LYS A 187 -22.41 -23.81 -39.74
C LYS A 187 -23.66 -23.05 -40.16
N GLN A 188 -23.72 -21.75 -39.97
CA GLN A 188 -24.85 -20.91 -40.35
C GLN A 188 -24.80 -20.51 -41.85
N ILE A 189 -23.62 -20.62 -42.50
CA ILE A 189 -23.50 -20.37 -43.92
C ILE A 189 -24.16 -21.49 -44.71
N VAL A 190 -25.39 -21.27 -45.09
CA VAL A 190 -26.07 -22.13 -46.08
C VAL A 190 -25.35 -21.89 -47.40
N SER A 191 -24.69 -22.91 -47.90
CA SER A 191 -24.12 -22.85 -49.24
C SER A 191 -25.28 -22.79 -50.25
N VAL A 192 -25.63 -21.59 -50.66
CA VAL A 192 -26.61 -21.36 -51.71
C VAL A 192 -25.91 -21.65 -53.01
N ASP A 193 -26.34 -22.69 -53.71
CA ASP A 193 -25.88 -22.96 -55.06
C ASP A 193 -26.46 -21.89 -56.00
N VAL A 194 -25.70 -20.82 -56.17
CA VAL A 194 -26.08 -19.69 -57.06
C VAL A 194 -26.32 -20.16 -58.50
N GLY A 195 -25.56 -21.16 -58.96
CA GLY A 195 -25.71 -21.73 -60.31
C GLY A 195 -27.07 -22.43 -60.48
N ALA A 196 -27.49 -23.22 -59.47
CA ALA A 196 -28.80 -23.85 -59.52
C ALA A 196 -29.95 -22.83 -59.46
N LEU A 197 -29.81 -21.76 -58.68
CA LEU A 197 -30.79 -20.68 -58.64
C LEU A 197 -30.86 -19.87 -59.89
N GLU A 198 -29.75 -19.63 -60.56
CA GLU A 198 -29.72 -18.94 -61.89
C GLU A 198 -30.41 -19.79 -62.96
N VAL A 199 -30.19 -21.10 -62.97
CA VAL A 199 -30.89 -22.02 -63.89
C VAL A 199 -32.40 -22.01 -63.62
N GLN A 200 -32.84 -22.08 -62.35
CA GLN A 200 -34.25 -21.99 -61.98
C GLN A 200 -34.87 -20.64 -62.40
N LYS A 201 -34.15 -19.55 -62.18
CA LYS A 201 -34.56 -18.18 -62.57
C LYS A 201 -34.76 -18.12 -64.06
N ALA A 202 -33.83 -18.64 -64.86
CA ALA A 202 -33.90 -18.65 -66.31
C ALA A 202 -35.08 -19.52 -66.79
N ALA A 203 -35.31 -20.67 -66.22
CA ALA A 203 -36.45 -21.53 -66.51
C ALA A 203 -37.77 -20.80 -66.23
N LYS A 204 -37.92 -20.15 -65.08
CA LYS A 204 -39.13 -19.40 -64.75
C LYS A 204 -39.37 -18.18 -65.67
N GLN A 205 -38.31 -17.50 -66.02
CA GLN A 205 -38.41 -16.43 -67.03
C GLN A 205 -38.89 -16.93 -68.38
N ALA A 206 -38.41 -18.09 -68.85
CA ALA A 206 -38.87 -18.70 -70.03
C ALA A 206 -40.35 -19.15 -70.01
N GLU A 207 -40.77 -19.69 -68.85
CA GLU A 207 -42.21 -20.01 -68.62
C GLU A 207 -43.07 -18.74 -68.63
N LEU A 208 -42.65 -17.69 -67.96
CA LEU A 208 -43.36 -16.40 -67.96
C LEU A 208 -43.52 -15.84 -69.40
N LYS A 209 -42.45 -15.83 -70.15
CA LYS A 209 -42.50 -15.37 -71.55
C LYS A 209 -43.44 -16.19 -72.41
N ARG A 210 -43.46 -17.54 -72.25
CA ARG A 210 -44.38 -18.38 -72.93
C ARG A 210 -45.85 -18.10 -72.56
N ALA A 211 -46.13 -17.84 -71.33
CA ALA A 211 -47.44 -17.45 -70.84
C ALA A 211 -47.91 -16.10 -71.41
N GLU A 212 -47.00 -15.11 -71.42
CA GLU A 212 -47.23 -13.79 -72.00
C GLU A 212 -47.49 -13.87 -73.51
N ASP A 213 -46.69 -14.67 -74.22
CA ASP A 213 -46.87 -14.90 -75.67
C ASP A 213 -48.19 -15.63 -76.01
N SER A 214 -48.65 -16.55 -75.08
CA SER A 214 -49.95 -17.22 -75.28
C SER A 214 -51.14 -16.32 -74.93
N LEU A 215 -50.99 -15.41 -74.01
CA LEU A 215 -52.01 -14.41 -73.66
C LEU A 215 -52.21 -13.40 -74.80
N SER A 216 -51.10 -12.94 -75.36
CA SER A 216 -51.16 -12.00 -76.51
C SER A 216 -51.74 -12.63 -77.76
N ARG A 217 -51.62 -13.96 -77.97
CA ARG A 217 -52.22 -14.66 -79.09
C ARG A 217 -53.71 -15.06 -78.87
N GLY A 218 -54.18 -14.96 -77.65
CA GLY A 218 -55.59 -15.28 -77.29
C GLY A 218 -56.53 -14.08 -77.23
N THR A 219 -56.00 -12.89 -77.63
CA THR A 219 -56.75 -11.62 -77.64
C THR A 219 -57.00 -11.08 -79.07
N ASP A 220 -56.75 -11.88 -80.06
CA ASP A 220 -57.13 -11.56 -81.45
C ASP A 220 -58.40 -12.34 -81.92
#